data_16af82d0b307e5e6fa3be375ea3a89a5
#
_entry.id   16af82d0b307e5e6fa3be375ea3a89a5
#
_cell.length_a   1.000
_cell.length_b   1.000
_cell.length_c   1.000
_cell.angle_alpha   90.00
_cell.angle_beta   90.00
_cell.angle_gamma   90.00
#
_symmetry.space_group_name_H-M   'P 1'
#
loop_
_entity.id
_entity.type
_entity.pdbx_description
1 polymer ?
#
loop_
_entity_poly.entity_id
_entity_poly.type
_entity_poly.pdbx_seq_one_letter_code
_entity_poly.pdbx_strand_id
1 'polypeptide(L)'
;RLDVANEVDHQFWRDFRKAVLAKKPDLYILGEVWHTSQPWLNGDEFHAVMNYPLSDSIKDYFLRGVKKTPQFIDEINSQSMYYRQQISEVMFNLLDSHDTERILATAKGDVQLVKSALACLFLQRGTPCFYYGTELELDGGSDPDCRRVMPWERISSDNDMLDFMKKLIQLRKDASG
;
A
#
# COMPACT_ATOMS: atom_id res chain seq x y z
N ARG A 1 -7.25 -6.82 -8.76
CA ARG A 1 -7.52 -5.39 -8.47
C ARG A 1 -8.60 -4.91 -9.43
N LEU A 2 -9.59 -4.22 -8.91
CA LEU A 2 -10.75 -3.68 -9.63
C LEU A 2 -10.60 -2.15 -9.69
N ASP A 3 -10.51 -1.64 -10.90
CA ASP A 3 -10.25 -0.24 -11.23
C ASP A 3 -11.46 0.64 -10.91
N VAL A 4 -11.22 1.89 -10.45
CA VAL A 4 -12.27 2.89 -10.14
C VAL A 4 -13.49 2.31 -9.43
N ALA A 5 -13.26 1.47 -8.45
CA ALA A 5 -14.29 0.62 -7.84
C ALA A 5 -15.41 1.41 -7.16
N ASN A 6 -15.16 2.64 -6.75
CA ASN A 6 -16.16 3.53 -6.16
C ASN A 6 -17.14 4.16 -7.18
N GLU A 7 -16.84 4.08 -8.47
CA GLU A 7 -17.71 4.59 -9.55
C GLU A 7 -18.73 3.57 -10.04
N VAL A 8 -18.64 2.31 -9.55
CA VAL A 8 -19.51 1.21 -9.96
C VAL A 8 -20.49 0.89 -8.85
N ASP A 9 -21.73 0.58 -9.23
CA ASP A 9 -22.83 0.30 -8.30
C ASP A 9 -22.53 -0.86 -7.36
N HIS A 10 -22.92 -0.73 -6.10
CA HIS A 10 -22.69 -1.73 -5.06
C HIS A 10 -23.32 -3.09 -5.38
N GLN A 11 -24.51 -3.11 -6.04
CA GLN A 11 -25.16 -4.36 -6.40
C GLN A 11 -24.33 -5.15 -7.43
N PHE A 12 -23.70 -4.43 -8.38
CA PHE A 12 -22.78 -5.06 -9.32
C PHE A 12 -21.63 -5.77 -8.60
N TRP A 13 -21.02 -5.14 -7.57
CA TRP A 13 -19.93 -5.75 -6.81
C TRP A 13 -20.36 -6.97 -6.00
N ARG A 14 -21.57 -6.96 -5.44
CA ARG A 14 -22.15 -8.14 -4.75
C ARG A 14 -22.35 -9.31 -5.70
N ASP A 15 -22.91 -9.05 -6.87
CA ASP A 15 -23.13 -10.08 -7.89
C ASP A 15 -21.79 -10.57 -8.46
N PHE A 16 -20.84 -9.67 -8.71
CA PHE A 16 -19.47 -10.00 -9.12
C PHE A 16 -18.81 -10.92 -8.10
N ARG A 17 -18.80 -10.53 -6.81
CA ARG A 17 -18.23 -11.35 -5.73
C ARG A 17 -18.82 -12.75 -5.71
N LYS A 18 -20.14 -12.84 -5.74
CA LYS A 18 -20.84 -14.12 -5.74
C LYS A 18 -20.44 -15.00 -6.92
N ALA A 19 -20.37 -14.42 -8.11
CA ALA A 19 -20.01 -15.14 -9.32
C ALA A 19 -18.56 -15.65 -9.31
N VAL A 20 -17.61 -14.81 -8.93
CA VAL A 20 -16.19 -15.18 -8.95
C VAL A 20 -15.83 -16.16 -7.83
N LEU A 21 -16.37 -15.99 -6.62
CA LEU A 21 -16.12 -16.91 -5.51
C LEU A 21 -16.79 -18.27 -5.68
N ALA A 22 -17.87 -18.35 -6.46
CA ALA A 22 -18.46 -19.64 -6.87
C ALA A 22 -17.50 -20.45 -7.77
N LYS A 23 -16.59 -19.78 -8.51
CA LYS A 23 -15.57 -20.42 -9.36
C LYS A 23 -14.24 -20.63 -8.65
N LYS A 24 -13.84 -19.67 -7.83
CA LYS A 24 -12.58 -19.68 -7.09
C LYS A 24 -12.80 -19.14 -5.67
N PRO A 25 -13.14 -20.01 -4.70
CA PRO A 25 -13.51 -19.60 -3.33
C PRO A 25 -12.40 -18.85 -2.58
N ASP A 26 -11.14 -19.10 -2.91
CA ASP A 26 -9.96 -18.50 -2.33
C ASP A 26 -9.49 -17.20 -3.02
N LEU A 27 -10.28 -16.67 -3.97
CA LEU A 27 -9.91 -15.47 -4.69
C LEU A 27 -9.94 -14.23 -3.78
N TYR A 28 -8.81 -13.51 -3.72
CA TYR A 28 -8.73 -12.22 -3.06
C TYR A 28 -9.24 -11.11 -3.99
N ILE A 29 -10.29 -10.39 -3.55
CA ILE A 29 -10.93 -9.31 -4.31
C ILE A 29 -10.48 -7.98 -3.71
N LEU A 30 -9.73 -7.21 -4.48
CA LEU A 30 -9.16 -5.92 -4.11
C LEU A 30 -9.79 -4.79 -4.92
N GLY A 31 -10.43 -3.83 -4.25
CA GLY A 31 -10.95 -2.62 -4.87
C GLY A 31 -9.94 -1.48 -4.88
N GLU A 32 -9.95 -0.68 -5.94
CA GLU A 32 -9.27 0.60 -5.93
C GLU A 32 -10.26 1.69 -5.49
N VAL A 33 -10.05 2.18 -4.27
CA VAL A 33 -10.81 3.31 -3.70
C VAL A 33 -9.82 4.21 -2.99
N TRP A 34 -9.81 5.50 -3.33
CA TRP A 34 -8.79 6.46 -2.86
C TRP A 34 -9.09 7.10 -1.51
N HIS A 35 -10.26 6.86 -0.96
CA HIS A 35 -10.72 7.44 0.30
C HIS A 35 -11.16 6.34 1.28
N THR A 36 -11.75 6.73 2.42
CA THR A 36 -12.32 5.78 3.39
C THR A 36 -13.34 4.87 2.72
N SER A 37 -13.12 3.56 2.83
CA SER A 37 -13.78 2.56 1.98
C SER A 37 -14.71 1.63 2.75
N GLN A 38 -15.15 2.03 3.93
CA GLN A 38 -16.02 1.23 4.80
C GLN A 38 -17.28 0.67 4.10
N PRO A 39 -17.98 1.43 3.22
CA PRO A 39 -19.17 0.92 2.54
C PRO A 39 -18.95 -0.35 1.70
N TRP A 40 -17.75 -0.53 1.13
CA TRP A 40 -17.39 -1.68 0.29
C TRP A 40 -16.81 -2.86 1.04
N LEU A 41 -16.59 -2.72 2.37
CA LEU A 41 -15.86 -3.69 3.21
C LEU A 41 -16.75 -4.35 4.26
N ASN A 42 -18.03 -4.53 3.95
CA ASN A 42 -19.00 -5.19 4.83
C ASN A 42 -18.99 -6.73 4.72
N GLY A 43 -18.17 -7.30 3.83
CA GLY A 43 -18.02 -8.74 3.63
C GLY A 43 -18.78 -9.29 2.43
N ASP A 44 -19.56 -8.46 1.74
CA ASP A 44 -20.38 -8.80 0.59
C ASP A 44 -19.84 -8.29 -0.76
N GLU A 45 -18.80 -7.42 -0.74
CA GLU A 45 -18.19 -6.86 -1.94
C GLU A 45 -16.68 -7.19 -2.01
N PHE A 46 -15.80 -6.35 -1.46
CA PHE A 46 -14.36 -6.58 -1.49
C PHE A 46 -13.85 -7.25 -0.21
N HIS A 47 -12.68 -7.91 -0.31
CA HIS A 47 -11.93 -8.35 0.86
C HIS A 47 -11.13 -7.21 1.45
N ALA A 48 -10.59 -6.35 0.59
CA ALA A 48 -9.82 -5.17 0.94
C ALA A 48 -9.85 -4.12 -0.17
N VAL A 49 -9.29 -2.96 0.11
CA VAL A 49 -9.00 -1.90 -0.87
C VAL A 49 -7.53 -1.51 -0.81
N MET A 50 -7.06 -0.80 -1.84
CA MET A 50 -5.78 -0.11 -1.79
C MET A 50 -5.86 1.00 -0.74
N ASN A 51 -5.03 0.90 0.32
CA ASN A 51 -5.15 1.75 1.51
C ASN A 51 -4.47 3.11 1.33
N TYR A 52 -4.98 3.93 0.43
CA TYR A 52 -4.46 5.26 0.17
C TYR A 52 -4.51 6.20 1.39
N PRO A 53 -5.52 6.16 2.27
CA PRO A 53 -5.50 6.97 3.49
C PRO A 53 -4.29 6.69 4.39
N LEU A 54 -3.90 5.41 4.56
CA LEU A 54 -2.68 5.05 5.29
C LEU A 54 -1.43 5.51 4.55
N SER A 55 -1.40 5.32 3.23
CA SER A 55 -0.31 5.78 2.37
C SER A 55 -0.04 7.27 2.56
N ASP A 56 -1.09 8.10 2.50
CA ASP A 56 -0.96 9.55 2.64
C ASP A 56 -0.50 9.95 4.04
N SER A 57 -1.02 9.30 5.08
CA SER A 57 -0.57 9.56 6.46
C SER A 57 0.92 9.29 6.64
N ILE A 58 1.42 8.16 6.12
CA ILE A 58 2.84 7.80 6.20
C ILE A 58 3.70 8.75 5.35
N LYS A 59 3.29 9.05 4.12
CA LYS A 59 4.02 9.98 3.23
C LYS A 59 4.09 11.39 3.81
N ASP A 60 2.99 11.90 4.35
CA ASP A 60 2.92 13.25 4.92
C ASP A 60 3.82 13.40 6.15
N TYR A 61 3.93 12.35 6.96
CA TYR A 61 4.79 12.36 8.13
C TYR A 61 6.27 12.13 7.79
N PHE A 62 6.60 11.04 7.10
CA PHE A 62 7.99 10.65 6.87
C PHE A 62 8.64 11.34 5.67
N LEU A 63 7.91 11.51 4.56
CA LEU A 63 8.51 11.94 3.29
C LEU A 63 8.32 13.43 3.03
N ARG A 64 7.14 13.97 3.30
CA ARG A 64 6.80 15.38 3.04
C ARG A 64 7.09 16.29 4.23
N GLY A 65 7.12 15.73 5.46
CA GLY A 65 7.36 16.48 6.70
C GLY A 65 6.26 17.51 7.02
N VAL A 66 5.06 17.33 6.50
CA VAL A 66 3.94 18.27 6.68
C VAL A 66 3.10 17.97 7.93
N LYS A 67 3.22 16.78 8.49
CA LYS A 67 2.53 16.37 9.73
C LYS A 67 3.50 16.27 10.91
N LYS A 68 3.00 16.62 12.09
CA LYS A 68 3.70 16.43 13.37
C LYS A 68 3.36 15.06 13.96
N THR A 69 4.22 14.55 14.83
CA THR A 69 4.07 13.22 15.45
C THR A 69 2.69 13.01 16.12
N PRO A 70 2.12 13.94 16.90
CA PRO A 70 0.78 13.71 17.49
C PRO A 70 -0.29 13.51 16.43
N GLN A 71 -0.29 14.32 15.37
CA GLN A 71 -1.26 14.21 14.27
C GLN A 71 -1.15 12.85 13.55
N PHE A 72 0.09 12.41 13.29
CA PHE A 72 0.34 11.11 12.66
C PHE A 72 -0.17 9.96 13.54
N ILE A 73 0.12 9.98 14.84
CA ILE A 73 -0.34 8.97 15.78
C ILE A 73 -1.87 8.93 15.84
N ASP A 74 -2.54 10.08 15.91
CA ASP A 74 -4.00 10.17 15.94
C ASP A 74 -4.63 9.60 14.68
N GLU A 75 -4.05 9.86 13.51
CA GLU A 75 -4.52 9.31 12.23
C GLU A 75 -4.35 7.79 12.15
N ILE A 76 -3.19 7.25 12.51
CA ILE A 76 -2.95 5.80 12.51
C ILE A 76 -3.91 5.09 13.47
N ASN A 77 -4.11 5.64 14.66
CA ASN A 77 -5.06 5.09 15.62
C ASN A 77 -6.50 5.15 15.10
N SER A 78 -6.91 6.27 14.51
CA SER A 78 -8.24 6.44 13.93
C SER A 78 -8.47 5.45 12.80
N GLN A 79 -7.52 5.29 11.88
CA GLN A 79 -7.61 4.34 10.77
C GLN A 79 -7.72 2.89 11.26
N SER A 80 -7.03 2.54 12.35
CA SER A 80 -7.12 1.20 12.94
C SER A 80 -8.52 0.88 13.50
N MET A 81 -9.34 1.88 13.75
CA MET A 81 -10.72 1.75 14.25
C MET A 81 -11.79 1.84 13.17
N TYR A 82 -11.46 2.26 11.93
CA TYR A 82 -12.44 2.37 10.86
C TYR A 82 -12.94 1.02 10.33
N TYR A 83 -12.11 0.00 10.40
CA TYR A 83 -12.40 -1.30 9.81
C TYR A 83 -12.43 -2.39 10.86
N ARG A 84 -13.26 -3.42 10.62
CA ARG A 84 -13.24 -4.62 11.45
C ARG A 84 -11.85 -5.26 11.38
N GLN A 85 -11.45 -5.97 12.43
CA GLN A 85 -10.13 -6.59 12.54
C GLN A 85 -9.80 -7.45 11.31
N GLN A 86 -10.73 -8.30 10.86
CA GLN A 86 -10.54 -9.19 9.71
C GLN A 86 -10.25 -8.43 8.41
N ILE A 87 -10.82 -7.23 8.26
CA ILE A 87 -10.54 -6.35 7.12
C ILE A 87 -9.15 -5.72 7.25
N SER A 88 -8.83 -5.22 8.45
CA SER A 88 -7.53 -4.60 8.72
C SER A 88 -6.37 -5.58 8.50
N GLU A 89 -6.56 -6.86 8.80
CA GLU A 89 -5.55 -7.93 8.62
C GLU A 89 -5.25 -8.25 7.15
N VAL A 90 -6.19 -7.98 6.25
CA VAL A 90 -6.03 -8.25 4.81
C VAL A 90 -5.96 -6.98 3.96
N MET A 91 -6.00 -5.80 4.58
CA MET A 91 -5.93 -4.52 3.88
C MET A 91 -4.65 -4.42 3.04
N PHE A 92 -4.76 -3.89 1.81
CA PHE A 92 -3.64 -3.75 0.89
C PHE A 92 -2.93 -2.41 1.10
N ASN A 93 -1.81 -2.44 1.81
CA ASN A 93 -1.05 -1.24 2.19
C ASN A 93 0.07 -0.96 1.20
N LEU A 94 0.13 0.27 0.70
CA LEU A 94 1.12 0.70 -0.29
C LEU A 94 1.59 2.13 0.02
N LEU A 95 2.71 2.57 -0.57
CA LEU A 95 3.16 3.96 -0.50
C LEU A 95 3.16 4.63 -1.88
N ASP A 96 3.39 3.87 -2.93
CA ASP A 96 3.34 4.32 -4.32
C ASP A 96 2.72 3.26 -5.24
N SER A 97 2.37 3.67 -6.45
CA SER A 97 1.77 2.81 -7.46
C SER A 97 2.06 3.38 -8.86
N HIS A 98 1.48 2.75 -9.90
CA HIS A 98 1.54 3.24 -11.27
C HIS A 98 0.73 4.55 -11.50
N ASP A 99 -0.10 4.96 -10.52
CA ASP A 99 -0.94 6.16 -10.59
C ASP A 99 -0.43 7.30 -9.69
N THR A 100 0.68 7.07 -8.98
CA THR A 100 1.27 8.06 -8.06
C THR A 100 2.76 8.27 -8.35
N GLU A 101 3.31 9.41 -7.91
CA GLU A 101 4.76 9.59 -7.92
C GLU A 101 5.47 8.53 -7.06
N ARG A 102 6.70 8.21 -7.39
CA ARG A 102 7.56 7.31 -6.62
C ARG A 102 7.87 7.89 -5.24
N ILE A 103 7.97 7.03 -4.22
CA ILE A 103 8.27 7.49 -2.85
C ILE A 103 9.64 8.17 -2.77
N LEU A 104 10.61 7.82 -3.61
CA LEU A 104 11.91 8.49 -3.65
C LEU A 104 11.77 9.94 -4.16
N ALA A 105 10.92 10.18 -5.16
CA ALA A 105 10.59 11.53 -5.63
C ALA A 105 9.89 12.34 -4.53
N THR A 106 8.88 11.74 -3.88
CA THR A 106 8.18 12.35 -2.73
C THR A 106 9.17 12.74 -1.60
N ALA A 107 10.18 11.91 -1.36
CA ALA A 107 11.26 12.15 -0.38
C ALA A 107 12.37 13.07 -0.90
N LYS A 108 12.25 13.62 -2.11
CA LYS A 108 13.26 14.47 -2.76
C LYS A 108 14.66 13.82 -2.81
N GLY A 109 14.70 12.51 -3.03
CA GLY A 109 15.92 11.72 -3.10
C GLY A 109 16.48 11.25 -1.76
N ASP A 110 15.83 11.55 -0.63
CA ASP A 110 16.31 11.11 0.69
C ASP A 110 15.93 9.64 0.95
N VAL A 111 16.88 8.74 0.73
CA VAL A 111 16.76 7.30 0.91
C VAL A 111 16.45 6.91 2.37
N GLN A 112 16.93 7.67 3.35
CA GLN A 112 16.71 7.35 4.77
C GLN A 112 15.25 7.61 5.17
N LEU A 113 14.64 8.67 4.64
CA LEU A 113 13.22 8.92 4.82
C LEU A 113 12.39 7.80 4.16
N VAL A 114 12.77 7.37 2.96
CA VAL A 114 12.13 6.24 2.26
C VAL A 114 12.19 4.96 3.10
N LYS A 115 13.37 4.62 3.65
CA LYS A 115 13.53 3.45 4.54
C LYS A 115 12.64 3.54 5.77
N SER A 116 12.54 4.72 6.37
CA SER A 116 11.69 4.95 7.54
C SER A 116 10.21 4.76 7.22
N ALA A 117 9.74 5.28 6.07
CA ALA A 117 8.37 5.10 5.60
C ALA A 117 8.05 3.63 5.27
N LEU A 118 8.98 2.92 4.62
CA LEU A 118 8.83 1.49 4.32
C LEU A 118 8.81 0.65 5.60
N ALA A 119 9.68 0.93 6.58
CA ALA A 119 9.64 0.26 7.87
C ALA A 119 8.29 0.45 8.55
N CYS A 120 7.77 1.68 8.57
CA CYS A 120 6.45 1.97 9.12
C CYS A 120 5.36 1.18 8.39
N LEU A 121 5.37 1.13 7.05
CA LEU A 121 4.41 0.38 6.24
C LEU A 121 4.41 -1.11 6.61
N PHE A 122 5.58 -1.73 6.69
CA PHE A 122 5.73 -3.16 6.97
C PHE A 122 5.31 -3.53 8.40
N LEU A 123 5.31 -2.59 9.33
CA LEU A 123 4.87 -2.78 10.71
C LEU A 123 3.34 -2.62 10.90
N GLN A 124 2.63 -2.10 9.89
CA GLN A 124 1.17 -1.97 9.97
C GLN A 124 0.47 -3.33 9.80
N ARG A 125 -0.75 -3.45 10.35
CA ARG A 125 -1.65 -4.56 10.01
C ARG A 125 -1.98 -4.52 8.53
N GLY A 126 -2.24 -5.68 7.95
CA GLY A 126 -2.55 -5.80 6.52
C GLY A 126 -1.37 -6.34 5.72
N THR A 127 -1.49 -6.31 4.41
CA THR A 127 -0.50 -6.82 3.46
C THR A 127 0.30 -5.66 2.88
N PRO A 128 1.59 -5.52 3.22
CA PRO A 128 2.44 -4.50 2.62
C PRO A 128 2.70 -4.84 1.14
N CYS A 129 2.59 -3.84 0.30
CA CYS A 129 2.94 -3.91 -1.11
C CYS A 129 3.87 -2.74 -1.45
N PHE A 130 4.92 -3.00 -2.19
CA PHE A 130 5.76 -1.98 -2.78
C PHE A 130 5.74 -2.09 -4.30
N TYR A 131 5.83 -0.96 -4.96
CA TYR A 131 5.83 -0.89 -6.42
C TYR A 131 7.19 -1.32 -6.96
N TYR A 132 7.25 -1.98 -8.15
CA TYR A 132 8.50 -2.47 -8.72
C TYR A 132 9.56 -1.37 -8.81
N GLY A 133 10.81 -1.70 -8.57
CA GLY A 133 11.93 -0.77 -8.65
C GLY A 133 12.17 0.06 -7.38
N THR A 134 11.21 0.10 -6.42
CA THR A 134 11.42 0.76 -5.13
C THR A 134 12.60 0.15 -4.38
N GLU A 135 12.78 -1.16 -4.49
CA GLU A 135 13.91 -1.92 -3.95
C GLU A 135 15.27 -1.60 -4.61
N LEU A 136 15.23 -0.88 -5.73
CA LEU A 136 16.42 -0.42 -6.48
C LEU A 136 16.48 1.10 -6.56
N GLU A 137 15.76 1.80 -5.68
CA GLU A 137 15.73 3.26 -5.64
C GLU A 137 15.30 3.89 -6.97
N LEU A 138 14.32 3.26 -7.65
CA LEU A 138 13.77 3.82 -8.87
C LEU A 138 12.97 5.07 -8.55
N ASP A 139 13.37 6.16 -9.15
CA ASP A 139 12.73 7.45 -9.03
C ASP A 139 11.75 7.71 -10.19
N GLY A 140 10.84 8.65 -10.01
CA GLY A 140 9.88 9.09 -11.02
C GLY A 140 8.79 9.98 -10.43
N GLY A 141 8.45 11.03 -11.18
CA GLY A 141 7.38 11.96 -10.84
C GLY A 141 5.98 11.37 -11.11
N SER A 142 5.01 12.25 -11.38
CA SER A 142 3.64 11.86 -11.70
C SER A 142 3.57 10.99 -12.96
N ASP A 143 2.46 10.26 -13.14
CA ASP A 143 2.19 9.49 -14.36
C ASP A 143 2.40 10.37 -15.64
N PRO A 144 3.10 9.87 -16.66
CA PRO A 144 3.65 8.51 -16.83
C PRO A 144 5.08 8.31 -16.29
N ASP A 145 5.72 9.31 -15.72
CA ASP A 145 7.14 9.26 -15.31
C ASP A 145 7.40 8.24 -14.17
N CYS A 146 6.41 7.98 -13.32
CA CYS A 146 6.48 6.91 -12.30
C CYS A 146 6.62 5.49 -12.88
N ARG A 147 6.35 5.30 -14.18
CA ARG A 147 6.37 4.00 -14.90
C ARG A 147 7.66 3.75 -15.67
N ARG A 148 8.78 4.32 -15.22
CA ARG A 148 10.11 4.11 -15.83
C ARG A 148 10.47 2.62 -15.87
N VAL A 149 11.33 2.25 -16.81
CA VAL A 149 11.82 0.87 -16.97
C VAL A 149 12.57 0.42 -15.71
N MET A 150 12.42 -0.87 -15.36
CA MET A 150 13.12 -1.48 -14.24
C MET A 150 14.64 -1.38 -14.43
N PRO A 151 15.40 -0.82 -13.48
CA PRO A 151 16.85 -0.63 -13.60
C PRO A 151 17.59 -1.92 -13.19
N TRP A 152 17.51 -2.95 -14.01
CA TRP A 152 18.07 -4.28 -13.75
C TRP A 152 19.57 -4.26 -13.45
N GLU A 153 20.29 -3.28 -14.04
CA GLU A 153 21.72 -3.06 -13.84
C GLU A 153 22.09 -2.65 -12.40
N ARG A 154 21.11 -2.18 -11.62
CA ARG A 154 21.32 -1.82 -10.20
C ARG A 154 21.26 -3.02 -9.25
N ILE A 155 20.92 -4.19 -9.75
CA ILE A 155 20.94 -5.42 -8.93
C ILE A 155 22.39 -5.83 -8.70
N SER A 156 22.86 -5.64 -7.48
CA SER A 156 24.20 -6.06 -7.03
C SER A 156 24.14 -6.54 -5.59
N SER A 157 25.20 -7.24 -5.16
CA SER A 157 25.37 -7.65 -3.76
C SER A 157 25.48 -6.47 -2.79
N ASP A 158 25.84 -5.31 -3.30
CA ASP A 158 26.13 -4.11 -2.49
C ASP A 158 24.97 -3.10 -2.52
N ASN A 159 23.78 -3.51 -2.99
CA ASN A 159 22.60 -2.66 -3.00
C ASN A 159 21.94 -2.62 -1.61
N ASP A 160 22.20 -1.55 -0.88
CA ASP A 160 21.75 -1.35 0.50
C ASP A 160 20.22 -1.27 0.64
N MET A 161 19.49 -0.72 -0.34
CA MET A 161 18.04 -0.68 -0.33
C MET A 161 17.46 -2.08 -0.54
N LEU A 162 18.01 -2.85 -1.48
CA LEU A 162 17.58 -4.21 -1.74
C LEU A 162 17.75 -5.10 -0.50
N ASP A 163 18.88 -4.97 0.19
CA ASP A 163 19.15 -5.73 1.42
C ASP A 163 18.25 -5.28 2.58
N PHE A 164 18.00 -3.98 2.70
CA PHE A 164 17.03 -3.45 3.66
C PHE A 164 15.64 -4.03 3.42
N MET A 165 15.15 -4.07 2.17
CA MET A 165 13.85 -4.64 1.81
C MET A 165 13.77 -6.14 2.12
N LYS A 166 14.81 -6.92 1.82
CA LYS A 166 14.89 -8.34 2.19
C LYS A 166 14.75 -8.54 3.71
N LYS A 167 15.43 -7.70 4.51
CA LYS A 167 15.33 -7.74 5.98
C LYS A 167 13.93 -7.41 6.48
N LEU A 168 13.27 -6.40 5.91
CA LEU A 168 11.88 -6.06 6.25
C LEU A 168 10.92 -7.20 5.92
N ILE A 169 11.06 -7.83 4.76
CA ILE A 169 10.25 -8.98 4.35
C ILE A 169 10.45 -10.16 5.33
N GLN A 170 11.71 -10.44 5.70
CA GLN A 170 11.99 -11.52 6.64
C GLN A 170 11.38 -11.21 8.03
N LEU A 171 11.59 -10.00 8.54
CA LEU A 171 11.01 -9.57 9.82
C LEU A 171 9.48 -9.72 9.82
N ARG A 172 8.82 -9.34 8.72
CA ARG A 172 7.36 -9.46 8.58
C ARG A 172 6.90 -10.92 8.62
N LYS A 173 7.62 -11.82 7.93
CA LYS A 173 7.32 -13.26 7.95
C LYS A 173 7.47 -13.85 9.34
N ASP A 174 8.54 -13.50 10.05
CA ASP A 174 8.83 -14.00 11.40
C ASP A 174 7.79 -13.51 12.42
N ALA A 175 7.25 -12.30 12.24
CA ALA A 175 6.23 -11.72 13.12
C ALA A 175 4.80 -12.22 12.81
N SER A 176 4.58 -12.93 11.69
CA SER A 176 3.27 -13.42 11.26
C SER A 176 3.06 -14.91 11.55
N GLY A 177 4.03 -15.57 12.22
CA GLY A 177 4.04 -16.99 12.57
C GLY A 177 3.33 -17.33 13.88
#